data_6385ce0b1b3d8e1a295bbc5ac1cb03ef
#
_entry.id   6385ce0b1b3d8e1a295bbc5ac1cb03ef
#
_cell.length_a   1.000
_cell.length_b   1.000
_cell.length_c   1.000
_cell.angle_alpha   90.00
_cell.angle_beta   90.00
_cell.angle_gamma   90.00
#
_symmetry.space_group_name_H-M   'P 1'
#
loop_
_entity.id
_entity.type
_entity.pdbx_description
1 polymer ?
#
loop_
_entity_poly.entity_id
_entity_poly.type
_entity_poly.pdbx_seq_one_letter_code
_entity_poly.pdbx_strand_id
1 'polypeptide(L)'
;TQAYIAMAGGADAVECATCREDVLCGGWARDAWDAVENAYGTGFCALRTQLTLAPGETRTLVLLMGEDTPETIAPLISLDAHAVQARLQMVKALWQARLAAVQVQTPDRGMNVLLNGWLLYQTWSARVLGRTGYYQCGGAIGFRDQLQDMLCLLHTDPARVRAHLL
;
A
#
# COMPACT_ATOMS: atom_id res chain seq x y z
N THR A 1 3.25 -0.26 16.87
CA THR A 1 2.52 -0.54 15.63
C THR A 1 2.24 -2.02 15.51
N GLN A 2 1.15 -2.39 14.87
CA GLN A 2 0.75 -3.76 14.61
C GLN A 2 0.47 -3.91 13.11
N ALA A 3 0.96 -5.00 12.52
CA ALA A 3 0.55 -5.37 11.17
C ALA A 3 -0.89 -5.89 11.21
N TYR A 4 -1.70 -5.49 10.25
CA TYR A 4 -3.10 -5.89 10.18
C TYR A 4 -3.55 -6.22 8.77
N ILE A 5 -4.54 -7.06 8.69
CA ILE A 5 -5.38 -7.27 7.52
C ILE A 5 -6.85 -7.29 7.99
N ALA A 6 -7.71 -6.59 7.28
CA ALA A 6 -9.12 -6.51 7.63
C ALA A 6 -9.99 -6.45 6.37
N MET A 7 -11.22 -6.91 6.48
CA MET A 7 -12.26 -6.70 5.50
C MET A 7 -13.22 -5.66 6.05
N ALA A 8 -13.19 -4.45 5.46
CA ALA A 8 -13.86 -3.28 5.99
C ALA A 8 -15.31 -3.14 5.53
N GLY A 9 -15.65 -3.65 4.34
CA GLY A 9 -17.02 -3.51 3.83
C GLY A 9 -17.33 -4.52 2.74
N GLY A 10 -18.63 -4.68 2.47
CA GLY A 10 -19.15 -5.53 1.40
C GLY A 10 -19.34 -7.00 1.76
N ALA A 11 -18.87 -7.45 2.93
CA ALA A 11 -19.04 -8.81 3.40
C ALA A 11 -20.12 -8.89 4.49
N ASP A 12 -20.93 -9.95 4.48
CA ASP A 12 -21.96 -10.20 5.47
C ASP A 12 -21.36 -10.81 6.76
N ALA A 13 -20.37 -11.67 6.61
CA ALA A 13 -19.59 -12.26 7.69
C ALA A 13 -18.14 -12.48 7.25
N VAL A 14 -17.20 -12.30 8.17
CA VAL A 14 -15.79 -12.51 7.92
C VAL A 14 -15.22 -13.42 8.99
N GLU A 15 -14.58 -14.48 8.57
CA GLU A 15 -13.80 -15.37 9.41
C GLU A 15 -12.32 -15.10 9.18
N CYS A 16 -11.51 -15.28 10.22
CA CYS A 16 -10.06 -15.15 10.09
C CYS A 16 -9.32 -16.36 10.64
N ALA A 17 -8.19 -16.67 10.03
CA ALA A 17 -7.27 -17.70 10.50
C ALA A 17 -5.86 -17.12 10.60
N THR A 18 -5.17 -17.47 11.67
CA THR A 18 -3.77 -17.08 11.93
C THR A 18 -2.81 -18.24 11.86
N CYS A 19 -3.32 -19.48 11.77
CA CYS A 19 -2.53 -20.68 11.61
C CYS A 19 -2.41 -21.06 10.12
N ARG A 20 -1.20 -21.05 9.60
CA ARG A 20 -0.91 -21.36 8.19
C ARG A 20 -1.27 -22.79 7.83
N GLU A 21 -0.95 -23.74 8.71
CA GLU A 21 -1.20 -25.18 8.52
C GLU A 21 -2.70 -25.44 8.41
N ASP A 22 -3.50 -24.77 9.20
CA ASP A 22 -4.95 -24.92 9.16
C ASP A 22 -5.55 -24.51 7.83
N VAL A 23 -5.02 -23.45 7.22
CA VAL A 23 -5.48 -22.98 5.91
C VAL A 23 -4.95 -23.85 4.77
N LEU A 24 -3.67 -24.26 4.82
CA LEU A 24 -3.06 -25.00 3.73
C LEU A 24 -3.40 -26.50 3.75
N CYS A 25 -3.53 -27.11 4.93
CA CYS A 25 -3.79 -28.55 5.08
C CYS A 25 -5.28 -28.88 5.26
N GLY A 26 -6.03 -28.05 5.96
CA GLY A 26 -7.49 -28.21 6.14
C GLY A 26 -8.31 -27.51 5.07
N GLY A 27 -7.70 -26.56 4.42
CA GLY A 27 -8.24 -25.86 3.27
C GLY A 27 -9.50 -25.06 3.56
N TRP A 28 -10.14 -24.75 2.47
CA TRP A 28 -11.38 -23.97 2.42
C TRP A 28 -12.61 -24.74 2.92
N ALA A 29 -12.47 -26.06 3.10
CA ALA A 29 -13.55 -26.96 3.47
C ALA A 29 -13.77 -27.09 5.00
N ARG A 30 -12.99 -26.39 5.83
CA ARG A 30 -13.25 -26.34 7.27
C ARG A 30 -14.55 -25.61 7.57
N ASP A 31 -15.32 -26.17 8.50
CA ASP A 31 -16.62 -25.58 8.90
C ASP A 31 -16.47 -24.19 9.53
N ALA A 32 -15.37 -23.93 10.25
CA ALA A 32 -15.06 -22.62 10.81
C ALA A 32 -13.55 -22.33 10.76
N TRP A 33 -13.23 -21.05 10.70
CA TRP A 33 -11.87 -20.52 10.83
C TRP A 33 -11.77 -19.72 12.12
N ASP A 34 -10.77 -20.06 12.93
CA ASP A 34 -10.52 -19.42 14.21
C ASP A 34 -9.18 -18.70 14.21
N ALA A 35 -9.16 -17.51 14.77
CA ALA A 35 -7.94 -16.80 15.09
C ALA A 35 -7.30 -17.44 16.32
N VAL A 36 -6.10 -18.00 16.15
CA VAL A 36 -5.29 -18.54 17.23
C VAL A 36 -4.13 -17.59 17.48
N GLU A 37 -3.91 -17.25 18.74
CA GLU A 37 -2.75 -16.46 19.12
C GLU A 37 -1.48 -17.32 18.92
N ASN A 38 -0.66 -16.94 17.92
CA ASN A 38 0.55 -17.67 17.56
C ASN A 38 1.77 -16.85 17.97
N ALA A 39 2.26 -17.08 19.18
CA ALA A 39 3.41 -16.37 19.72
C ALA A 39 4.76 -16.75 19.10
N TYR A 40 4.86 -17.87 18.36
CA TYR A 40 6.14 -18.45 17.93
C TYR A 40 6.24 -18.76 16.43
N GLY A 41 5.24 -18.43 15.63
CA GLY A 41 5.24 -18.73 14.18
C GLY A 41 5.60 -17.53 13.31
N THR A 42 5.84 -17.81 12.02
CA THR A 42 5.82 -16.78 10.99
C THR A 42 4.43 -16.16 10.94
N GLY A 43 4.36 -14.84 11.07
CA GLY A 43 3.09 -14.12 10.99
C GLY A 43 2.30 -14.52 9.74
N PHE A 44 1.11 -15.02 9.96
CA PHE A 44 0.18 -15.42 8.91
C PHE A 44 -1.21 -14.94 9.25
N CYS A 45 -1.94 -14.45 8.28
CA CYS A 45 -3.35 -14.13 8.42
C CYS A 45 -4.08 -14.43 7.11
N ALA A 46 -5.21 -15.06 7.22
CA ALA A 46 -6.15 -15.26 6.12
C ALA A 46 -7.54 -14.80 6.52
N LEU A 47 -8.25 -14.20 5.57
CA LEU A 47 -9.65 -13.80 5.72
C LEU A 47 -10.50 -14.60 4.75
N ARG A 48 -11.65 -15.06 5.21
CA ARG A 48 -12.64 -15.74 4.41
C ARG A 48 -14.01 -15.09 4.58
N THR A 49 -14.70 -14.92 3.47
CA THR A 49 -16.12 -14.56 3.46
C THR A 49 -16.85 -15.36 2.42
N GLN A 50 -18.14 -15.58 2.64
CA GLN A 50 -19.01 -16.23 1.67
C GLN A 50 -20.00 -15.21 1.15
N LEU A 51 -20.12 -15.13 -0.18
CA LEU A 51 -21.03 -14.22 -0.85
C LEU A 51 -22.00 -15.01 -1.73
N THR A 52 -23.27 -14.62 -1.69
CA THR A 52 -24.26 -15.10 -2.64
C THR A 52 -24.64 -13.93 -3.55
N LEU A 53 -24.45 -14.09 -4.86
CA LEU A 53 -24.75 -13.09 -5.86
C LEU A 53 -25.93 -13.52 -6.71
N ALA A 54 -26.92 -12.67 -6.88
CA ALA A 54 -27.98 -12.86 -7.84
C ALA A 54 -27.47 -12.62 -9.28
N PRO A 55 -28.13 -13.16 -10.32
CA PRO A 55 -27.75 -12.88 -11.70
C PRO A 55 -27.69 -11.38 -12.00
N GLY A 56 -26.52 -10.90 -12.46
CA GLY A 56 -26.25 -9.49 -12.73
C GLY A 56 -25.91 -8.63 -11.51
N GLU A 57 -25.90 -9.19 -10.29
CA GLU A 57 -25.48 -8.47 -9.08
C GLU A 57 -23.97 -8.30 -9.03
N THR A 58 -23.53 -7.14 -8.57
CA THR A 58 -22.13 -6.82 -8.31
C THR A 58 -21.98 -6.39 -6.86
N ARG A 59 -21.02 -6.97 -6.14
CA ARG A 59 -20.63 -6.53 -4.79
C ARG A 59 -19.18 -6.07 -4.79
N THR A 60 -18.90 -5.01 -4.06
CA THR A 60 -17.55 -4.51 -3.85
C THR A 60 -17.10 -4.87 -2.45
N LEU A 61 -15.96 -5.58 -2.35
CA LEU A 61 -15.28 -5.86 -1.08
C LEU A 61 -14.19 -4.84 -0.86
N VAL A 62 -14.07 -4.35 0.37
CA VAL A 62 -13.00 -3.46 0.81
C VAL A 62 -12.05 -4.23 1.72
N LEU A 63 -10.82 -4.41 1.25
CA LEU A 63 -9.75 -5.04 2.01
C LEU A 63 -8.73 -3.99 2.43
N LEU A 64 -8.29 -4.10 3.67
CA LEU A 64 -7.26 -3.24 4.25
C LEU A 64 -6.08 -4.10 4.66
N MET A 65 -4.87 -3.61 4.39
CA MET A 65 -3.62 -4.19 4.86
C MET A 65 -2.66 -3.06 5.20
N GLY A 66 -1.98 -3.17 6.33
CA GLY A 66 -1.04 -2.14 6.74
C GLY A 66 -0.40 -2.44 8.08
N GLU A 67 0.26 -1.41 8.60
CA GLU A 67 0.87 -1.42 9.92
C GLU A 67 0.57 -0.06 10.58
N ASP A 68 -0.10 -0.08 11.71
CA ASP A 68 -0.40 1.13 12.50
C ASP A 68 -0.81 0.76 13.94
N THR A 69 -1.27 1.74 14.71
CA THR A 69 -1.84 1.52 16.02
C THR A 69 -3.32 1.14 15.92
N PRO A 70 -3.87 0.40 16.90
CA PRO A 70 -5.28 0.04 16.91
C PRO A 70 -6.23 1.25 16.80
N GLU A 71 -5.86 2.38 17.38
CA GLU A 71 -6.65 3.61 17.36
C GLU A 71 -6.75 4.20 15.96
N THR A 72 -5.67 4.10 15.17
CA THR A 72 -5.65 4.56 13.79
C THR A 72 -6.37 3.59 12.85
N ILE A 73 -6.32 2.29 13.15
CA ILE A 73 -6.94 1.24 12.33
C ILE A 73 -8.46 1.22 12.50
N ALA A 74 -8.96 1.39 13.74
CA ALA A 74 -10.38 1.25 14.07
C ALA A 74 -11.33 2.05 13.15
N PRO A 75 -11.10 3.34 12.84
CA PRO A 75 -11.96 4.07 11.92
C PRO A 75 -11.86 3.60 10.46
N LEU A 76 -10.79 2.90 10.08
CA LEU A 76 -10.62 2.40 8.71
C LEU A 76 -11.48 1.16 8.44
N ILE A 77 -11.80 0.38 9.47
CA ILE A 77 -12.62 -0.84 9.34
C ILE A 77 -14.05 -0.52 8.90
N SER A 78 -14.52 0.70 9.12
CA SER A 78 -15.85 1.15 8.68
C SER A 78 -15.90 1.76 7.28
N LEU A 79 -14.79 1.73 6.53
CA LEU A 79 -14.76 2.29 5.17
C LEU A 79 -15.63 1.48 4.21
N ASP A 80 -16.49 2.19 3.51
CA ASP A 80 -17.26 1.65 2.42
C ASP A 80 -16.57 1.87 1.05
N ALA A 81 -17.15 1.30 0.01
CA ALA A 81 -16.63 1.44 -1.36
C ALA A 81 -16.56 2.90 -1.83
N HIS A 82 -17.50 3.76 -1.40
CA HIS A 82 -17.52 5.17 -1.76
C HIS A 82 -16.35 5.92 -1.11
N ALA A 83 -16.13 5.70 0.17
CA ALA A 83 -15.01 6.31 0.90
C ALA A 83 -13.64 5.86 0.33
N VAL A 84 -13.51 4.59 -0.07
CA VAL A 84 -12.31 4.07 -0.74
C VAL A 84 -12.11 4.74 -2.10
N GLN A 85 -13.16 4.92 -2.88
CA GLN A 85 -13.07 5.62 -4.17
C GLN A 85 -12.64 7.08 -4.00
N ALA A 86 -13.16 7.77 -3.00
CA ALA A 86 -12.73 9.14 -2.68
C ALA A 86 -11.22 9.19 -2.32
N ARG A 87 -10.73 8.26 -1.50
CA ARG A 87 -9.30 8.13 -1.18
C ARG A 87 -8.44 7.85 -2.41
N LEU A 88 -8.91 6.99 -3.32
CA LEU A 88 -8.22 6.73 -4.58
C LEU A 88 -8.08 8.00 -5.42
N GLN A 89 -9.11 8.85 -5.49
CA GLN A 89 -9.03 10.12 -6.20
C GLN A 89 -8.03 11.08 -5.54
N MET A 90 -8.00 11.13 -4.21
CA MET A 90 -6.99 11.93 -3.48
C MET A 90 -5.56 11.46 -3.79
N VAL A 91 -5.30 10.15 -3.80
CA VAL A 91 -3.99 9.59 -4.14
C VAL A 91 -3.61 9.92 -5.59
N LYS A 92 -4.54 9.78 -6.53
CA LYS A 92 -4.32 10.15 -7.94
C LYS A 92 -3.98 11.64 -8.09
N ALA A 93 -4.71 12.52 -7.43
CA ALA A 93 -4.45 13.96 -7.45
C ALA A 93 -3.07 14.30 -6.86
N LEU A 94 -2.70 13.67 -5.75
CA LEU A 94 -1.38 13.82 -5.14
C LEU A 94 -0.26 13.44 -6.11
N TRP A 95 -0.38 12.28 -6.77
CA TRP A 95 0.61 11.83 -7.74
C TRP A 95 0.67 12.74 -8.97
N GLN A 96 -0.47 13.17 -9.49
CA GLN A 96 -0.54 14.13 -10.59
C GLN A 96 0.18 15.43 -10.25
N ALA A 97 -0.05 15.98 -9.06
CA ALA A 97 0.62 17.19 -8.61
C ALA A 97 2.15 17.02 -8.50
N ARG A 98 2.60 15.89 -7.94
CA ARG A 98 4.04 15.59 -7.83
C ARG A 98 4.70 15.43 -9.19
N LEU A 99 4.07 14.71 -10.10
CA LEU A 99 4.63 14.42 -11.43
C LEU A 99 4.54 15.62 -12.40
N ALA A 100 3.67 16.59 -12.12
CA ALA A 100 3.53 17.78 -12.92
C ALA A 100 4.60 18.86 -12.64
N ALA A 101 5.44 18.68 -11.62
CA ALA A 101 6.43 19.66 -11.22
C ALA A 101 7.46 19.98 -12.31
N VAL A 102 7.81 19.01 -13.14
CA VAL A 102 8.67 19.18 -14.32
C VAL A 102 8.00 18.49 -15.50
N GLN A 103 7.84 19.22 -16.59
CA GLN A 103 7.24 18.70 -17.82
C GLN A 103 8.10 19.10 -19.01
N VAL A 104 8.38 18.14 -19.88
CA VAL A 104 9.12 18.34 -21.13
C VAL A 104 8.29 17.90 -22.31
N GLN A 105 8.52 18.53 -23.45
CA GLN A 105 7.95 18.14 -24.73
C GLN A 105 9.07 17.99 -25.75
N THR A 106 9.32 16.76 -26.17
CA THR A 106 10.34 16.42 -27.15
C THR A 106 9.70 15.72 -28.35
N PRO A 107 10.38 15.63 -29.49
CA PRO A 107 9.91 14.84 -30.62
C PRO A 107 9.82 13.33 -30.31
N ASP A 108 10.55 12.85 -29.32
CA ASP A 108 10.55 11.44 -28.91
C ASP A 108 9.49 11.21 -27.83
N ARG A 109 8.46 10.42 -28.17
CA ARG A 109 7.39 10.05 -27.25
C ARG A 109 7.90 9.23 -26.05
N GLY A 110 8.89 8.36 -26.26
CA GLY A 110 9.48 7.55 -25.19
C GLY A 110 10.17 8.42 -24.16
N MET A 111 10.93 9.42 -24.60
CA MET A 111 11.57 10.41 -23.75
C MET A 111 10.54 11.19 -22.92
N ASN A 112 9.42 11.60 -23.52
CA ASN A 112 8.37 12.32 -22.82
C ASN A 112 7.73 11.47 -21.70
N VAL A 113 7.48 10.19 -21.96
CA VAL A 113 6.94 9.27 -20.93
C VAL A 113 7.92 9.09 -19.77
N LEU A 114 9.21 8.92 -20.10
CA LEU A 114 10.25 8.77 -19.07
C LEU A 114 10.37 10.02 -18.20
N LEU A 115 10.54 11.17 -18.79
CA LEU A 115 10.84 12.42 -18.06
C LEU A 115 9.63 13.00 -17.36
N ASN A 116 8.44 12.94 -17.95
CA ASN A 116 7.23 13.53 -17.40
C ASN A 116 6.55 12.68 -16.32
N GLY A 117 7.01 11.46 -16.10
CA GLY A 117 6.34 10.60 -15.14
C GLY A 117 7.24 9.54 -14.52
N TRP A 118 7.73 8.62 -15.34
CA TRP A 118 8.32 7.39 -14.86
C TRP A 118 9.55 7.59 -13.96
N LEU A 119 10.50 8.42 -14.33
CA LEU A 119 11.73 8.64 -13.56
C LEU A 119 11.43 9.28 -12.20
N LEU A 120 10.57 10.30 -12.18
CA LEU A 120 10.19 10.96 -10.92
C LEU A 120 9.35 10.04 -10.04
N TYR A 121 8.44 9.26 -10.63
CA TYR A 121 7.68 8.24 -9.91
C TYR A 121 8.60 7.20 -9.27
N GLN A 122 9.58 6.66 -10.00
CA GLN A 122 10.57 5.70 -9.48
C GLN A 122 11.34 6.28 -8.29
N THR A 123 11.78 7.52 -8.40
CA THR A 123 12.48 8.21 -7.33
C THR A 123 11.63 8.32 -6.06
N TRP A 124 10.41 8.79 -6.19
CA TRP A 124 9.50 8.89 -5.07
C TRP A 124 9.17 7.53 -4.46
N SER A 125 8.78 6.57 -5.29
CA SER A 125 8.32 5.26 -4.82
C SER A 125 9.45 4.43 -4.23
N ALA A 126 10.58 4.33 -4.94
CA ALA A 126 11.67 3.44 -4.54
C ALA A 126 12.58 4.07 -3.50
N ARG A 127 12.96 5.34 -3.66
CA ARG A 127 13.98 5.96 -2.81
C ARG A 127 13.41 6.71 -1.61
N VAL A 128 12.32 7.45 -1.81
CA VAL A 128 11.75 8.28 -0.74
C VAL A 128 10.76 7.49 0.12
N LEU A 129 9.82 6.80 -0.49
CA LEU A 129 8.77 6.08 0.23
C LEU A 129 9.18 4.66 0.61
N GLY A 130 9.68 3.88 -0.34
CA GLY A 130 10.02 2.47 -0.15
C GLY A 130 11.40 2.22 0.44
N ARG A 131 12.32 3.19 0.33
CA ARG A 131 13.72 3.05 0.73
C ARG A 131 14.36 1.74 0.24
N THR A 132 14.05 1.36 -0.99
CA THR A 132 14.58 0.12 -1.57
C THR A 132 16.05 0.30 -1.93
N GLY A 133 16.90 -0.53 -1.34
CA GLY A 133 18.28 -0.69 -1.74
C GLY A 133 18.42 -1.69 -2.88
N TYR A 134 19.60 -1.74 -3.51
CA TYR A 134 19.87 -2.60 -4.66
C TYR A 134 19.72 -4.10 -4.34
N TYR A 135 20.08 -4.50 -3.12
CA TYR A 135 20.07 -5.89 -2.68
C TYR A 135 19.03 -6.21 -1.61
N GLN A 136 18.30 -5.21 -1.10
CA GLN A 136 17.35 -5.41 -0.01
C GLN A 136 16.24 -4.36 0.01
N CYS A 137 15.06 -4.76 0.43
CA CYS A 137 14.00 -3.83 0.80
C CYS A 137 14.34 -3.21 2.16
N GLY A 138 14.22 -1.89 2.30
CA GLY A 138 14.50 -1.19 3.55
C GLY A 138 15.85 -0.47 3.61
N GLY A 139 16.56 -0.39 2.53
CA GLY A 139 17.70 0.46 2.21
C GLY A 139 18.74 0.75 3.31
N ALA A 140 19.98 0.95 2.94
CA ALA A 140 21.00 1.44 3.87
C ALA A 140 20.66 2.88 4.30
N ILE A 141 20.69 3.15 5.59
CA ILE A 141 20.55 4.49 6.17
C ILE A 141 21.96 5.05 6.35
N GLY A 142 22.63 5.31 5.21
CA GLY A 142 23.89 6.03 5.20
C GLY A 142 23.66 7.53 5.01
N PHE A 143 24.39 8.36 5.74
CA PHE A 143 24.27 9.82 5.62
C PHE A 143 24.46 10.29 4.18
N ARG A 144 25.53 9.85 3.52
CA ARG A 144 25.80 10.18 2.12
C ARG A 144 24.69 9.73 1.19
N ASP A 145 24.21 8.49 1.36
CA ASP A 145 23.22 7.90 0.46
C ASP A 145 21.91 8.66 0.52
N GLN A 146 21.47 9.07 1.71
CA GLN A 146 20.27 9.88 1.88
C GLN A 146 20.39 11.26 1.23
N LEU A 147 21.52 11.93 1.38
CA LEU A 147 21.78 13.24 0.76
C LEU A 147 21.79 13.12 -0.76
N GLN A 148 22.45 12.11 -1.28
CA GLN A 148 22.54 11.86 -2.73
C GLN A 148 21.16 11.56 -3.33
N ASP A 149 20.35 10.77 -2.64
CA ASP A 149 18.99 10.45 -3.09
C ASP A 149 18.08 11.69 -3.13
N MET A 150 18.28 12.63 -2.21
CA MET A 150 17.50 13.88 -2.20
C MET A 150 17.85 14.84 -3.33
N LEU A 151 19.04 14.71 -3.96
CA LEU A 151 19.43 15.60 -5.07
C LEU A 151 18.43 15.57 -6.25
N CYS A 152 17.84 14.41 -6.51
CA CYS A 152 16.84 14.25 -7.58
C CYS A 152 15.54 15.06 -7.34
N LEU A 153 15.23 15.43 -6.09
CA LEU A 153 14.07 16.23 -5.72
C LEU A 153 14.34 17.72 -5.63
N LEU A 154 15.58 18.19 -5.81
CA LEU A 154 15.95 19.60 -5.66
C LEU A 154 15.09 20.55 -6.50
N HIS A 155 14.75 20.15 -7.72
CA HIS A 155 13.97 20.95 -8.65
C HIS A 155 12.46 20.69 -8.60
N THR A 156 12.04 19.62 -7.93
CA THR A 156 10.62 19.20 -7.91
C THR A 156 9.96 19.38 -6.55
N ASP A 157 10.73 19.24 -5.45
CA ASP A 157 10.26 19.42 -4.07
C ASP A 157 11.40 19.89 -3.15
N PRO A 158 11.88 21.14 -3.31
CA PRO A 158 12.98 21.68 -2.49
C PRO A 158 12.64 21.76 -1.00
N ALA A 159 11.37 21.90 -0.66
CA ALA A 159 10.93 21.93 0.73
C ALA A 159 11.17 20.60 1.42
N ARG A 160 10.89 19.50 0.73
CA ARG A 160 11.17 18.14 1.21
C ARG A 160 12.66 17.89 1.37
N VAL A 161 13.46 18.33 0.38
CA VAL A 161 14.93 18.23 0.47
C VAL A 161 15.45 18.95 1.71
N ARG A 162 14.99 20.18 1.93
CA ARG A 162 15.35 20.95 3.12
C ARG A 162 14.95 20.25 4.43
N ALA A 163 13.72 19.75 4.52
CA ALA A 163 13.24 19.03 5.71
C ALA A 163 13.98 17.72 5.98
N HIS A 164 14.60 17.15 4.95
CA HIS A 164 15.39 15.94 5.09
C HIS A 164 16.82 16.22 5.54
N LEU A 165 17.34 17.42 5.26
CA LEU A 165 18.69 17.86 5.63
C LEU A 165 18.78 18.38 7.06
N LEU A 166 17.69 18.86 7.64
CA LEU A 166 17.58 19.46 8.97
C LEU A 166 16.95 18.51 9.98
#